data_1d048090f8fe9a71912f72202045ca4f
#
_entry.id   1d048090f8fe9a71912f72202045ca4f
#
_cell.length_a   1.000
_cell.length_b   1.000
_cell.length_c   1.000
_cell.angle_alpha   90.00
_cell.angle_beta   90.00
_cell.angle_gamma   90.00
#
_symmetry.space_group_name_H-M   'P 1'
#
loop_
_entity.id
_entity.type
_entity.pdbx_description
1 polymer ?
#
loop_
_entity_poly.entity_id
_entity_poly.type
_entity_poly.pdbx_seq_one_letter_code
_entity_poly.pdbx_strand_id
1 'polypeptide(L)'
;MNAAKEEPILKENKDRFVLFPITHNDIWQWYKKAEASFWTAEEIDLHQDLTDWNTKLNDDERHFIKHVLAFFAASDGIVNENLAENFVNEVQYTEAKFFYGFQIMMENIHSETYSLLIDTYIKDPEDRDRLFHAIENFEAIKKKADWALRWIDSDSFAERLVAFAAVEGIFFSGSFCSIFWLKKRGIMPGLTFSNELISRDEGLHCDFACHLHNEHLINQVPQERITQIITEALDIEREFITEALPVSLIGMNSKLMIQYLEFVADRLLVELRCPKMYNSENPFDFMDMISLQGKTNFFEKRVAEYQKAGVMSQSAEDNKISFDADF
;
A
#
# COMPACT_ATOMS: atom_id res chain seq x y z
N MET A 1 -27.01 -26.09 -7.10
CA MET A 1 -25.97 -25.26 -6.47
C MET A 1 -24.82 -26.21 -6.17
N ASN A 2 -23.68 -26.09 -6.88
CA ASN A 2 -22.47 -26.82 -6.50
C ASN A 2 -22.01 -26.22 -5.16
N ALA A 3 -21.81 -27.06 -4.15
CA ALA A 3 -21.17 -26.60 -2.92
C ALA A 3 -19.82 -26.00 -3.27
N ALA A 4 -19.53 -24.79 -2.76
CA ALA A 4 -18.21 -24.17 -2.91
C ALA A 4 -17.16 -25.18 -2.43
N LYS A 5 -16.09 -25.37 -3.20
CA LYS A 5 -14.98 -26.22 -2.78
C LYS A 5 -14.24 -25.54 -1.66
N GLU A 6 -13.77 -26.31 -0.69
CA GLU A 6 -12.90 -25.78 0.37
C GLU A 6 -11.62 -25.19 -0.22
N GLU A 7 -11.27 -23.96 0.17
CA GLU A 7 -10.05 -23.28 -0.29
C GLU A 7 -8.81 -23.92 0.33
N PRO A 8 -7.84 -24.38 -0.46
CA PRO A 8 -6.64 -25.02 0.08
C PRO A 8 -5.84 -24.11 1.02
N ILE A 9 -5.77 -22.80 0.70
CA ILE A 9 -5.04 -21.81 1.53
C ILE A 9 -5.68 -21.62 2.93
N LEU A 10 -6.96 -21.92 3.08
CA LEU A 10 -7.71 -21.79 4.34
C LEU A 10 -7.81 -23.13 5.08
N LYS A 11 -7.38 -24.24 4.46
CA LYS A 11 -7.47 -25.57 5.06
C LYS A 11 -6.41 -25.76 6.14
N GLU A 12 -6.83 -26.30 7.30
CA GLU A 12 -5.91 -26.58 8.40
C GLU A 12 -4.68 -27.37 7.93
N ASN A 13 -3.51 -26.81 8.21
CA ASN A 13 -2.20 -27.40 7.89
C ASN A 13 -1.54 -27.94 9.17
N LYS A 14 -1.27 -29.26 9.21
CA LYS A 14 -0.60 -29.92 10.35
C LYS A 14 0.87 -29.52 10.48
N ASP A 15 1.49 -29.13 9.37
CA ASP A 15 2.91 -28.73 9.31
C ASP A 15 3.10 -27.22 9.54
N ARG A 16 2.05 -26.47 9.89
CA ARG A 16 2.04 -25.01 10.05
C ARG A 16 3.06 -24.45 11.06
N PHE A 17 3.64 -25.26 11.90
CA PHE A 17 4.63 -24.86 12.90
C PHE A 17 6.07 -24.94 12.38
N VAL A 18 6.29 -25.48 11.18
CA VAL A 18 7.60 -25.70 10.57
C VAL A 18 7.64 -25.04 9.20
N LEU A 19 8.64 -24.19 8.97
CA LEU A 19 8.77 -23.46 7.71
C LEU A 19 9.28 -24.35 6.57
N PHE A 20 10.27 -25.17 6.83
CA PHE A 20 10.90 -26.02 5.81
C PHE A 20 10.34 -27.44 5.77
N PRO A 21 10.20 -28.04 4.56
CA PRO A 21 10.56 -27.46 3.26
C PRO A 21 9.56 -26.40 2.80
N ILE A 22 10.02 -25.41 2.04
CA ILE A 22 9.13 -24.42 1.39
C ILE A 22 8.21 -25.15 0.41
N THR A 23 6.90 -24.99 0.60
CA THR A 23 5.88 -25.65 -0.22
C THR A 23 5.37 -24.73 -1.31
N HIS A 24 5.18 -23.45 -0.99
CA HIS A 24 4.66 -22.40 -1.91
C HIS A 24 5.78 -21.40 -2.20
N ASN A 25 6.69 -21.78 -3.13
CA ASN A 25 7.87 -20.99 -3.43
C ASN A 25 7.56 -19.62 -4.02
N ASP A 26 6.48 -19.48 -4.78
CA ASP A 26 6.01 -18.21 -5.31
C ASP A 26 5.60 -17.24 -4.18
N ILE A 27 4.81 -17.68 -3.20
CA ILE A 27 4.48 -16.89 -1.99
C ILE A 27 5.73 -16.56 -1.18
N TRP A 28 6.66 -17.52 -1.05
CA TRP A 28 7.93 -17.30 -0.39
C TRP A 28 8.75 -16.20 -1.06
N GLN A 29 8.78 -16.11 -2.40
CA GLN A 29 9.45 -15.05 -3.13
C GLN A 29 8.81 -13.68 -2.87
N TRP A 30 7.49 -13.61 -2.73
CA TRP A 30 6.80 -12.38 -2.32
C TRP A 30 7.24 -11.91 -0.93
N TYR A 31 7.30 -12.82 0.05
CA TYR A 31 7.81 -12.52 1.37
C TYR A 31 9.26 -12.01 1.31
N LYS A 32 10.14 -12.67 0.58
CA LYS A 32 11.55 -12.26 0.44
C LYS A 32 11.69 -10.89 -0.26
N LYS A 33 10.83 -10.59 -1.20
CA LYS A 33 10.77 -9.28 -1.85
C LYS A 33 10.33 -8.19 -0.86
N ALA A 34 9.31 -8.47 -0.04
CA ALA A 34 8.86 -7.58 1.02
C ALA A 34 9.98 -7.33 2.06
N GLU A 35 10.60 -8.41 2.57
CA GLU A 35 11.72 -8.34 3.52
C GLU A 35 12.90 -7.50 2.99
N ALA A 36 13.22 -7.63 1.70
CA ALA A 36 14.28 -6.84 1.06
C ALA A 36 13.95 -5.35 0.94
N SER A 37 12.68 -4.94 1.06
CA SER A 37 12.24 -3.54 1.02
C SER A 37 12.13 -2.89 2.41
N PHE A 38 12.50 -3.57 3.49
CA PHE A 38 12.40 -3.08 4.86
C PHE A 38 13.09 -1.72 5.07
N TRP A 39 12.42 -0.84 5.80
CA TRP A 39 12.90 0.45 6.24
C TRP A 39 12.26 0.82 7.58
N THR A 40 12.73 1.88 8.23
CA THR A 40 12.17 2.39 9.49
C THR A 40 11.90 3.89 9.42
N ALA A 41 11.02 4.39 10.30
CA ALA A 41 10.63 5.80 10.32
C ALA A 41 11.81 6.75 10.55
N GLU A 42 12.87 6.29 11.25
CA GLU A 42 14.10 7.05 11.49
C GLU A 42 14.93 7.33 10.23
N GLU A 43 14.67 6.63 9.13
CA GLU A 43 15.29 6.92 7.82
C GLU A 43 14.77 8.21 7.17
N ILE A 44 13.67 8.77 7.69
CA ILE A 44 13.01 9.96 7.15
C ILE A 44 13.53 11.23 7.85
N ASP A 45 14.21 12.10 7.10
CA ASP A 45 14.64 13.39 7.59
C ASP A 45 13.59 14.48 7.30
N LEU A 46 12.97 15.03 8.35
CA LEU A 46 11.93 16.06 8.26
C LEU A 46 12.46 17.50 8.47
N HIS A 47 13.78 17.68 8.64
CA HIS A 47 14.32 18.98 9.01
C HIS A 47 14.04 20.07 7.95
N GLN A 48 14.24 19.76 6.70
CA GLN A 48 13.95 20.68 5.59
C GLN A 48 12.45 20.93 5.43
N ASP A 49 11.61 19.95 5.72
CA ASP A 49 10.15 20.07 5.58
C ASP A 49 9.55 21.14 6.48
N LEU A 50 10.09 21.34 7.69
CA LEU A 50 9.64 22.43 8.57
C LEU A 50 9.88 23.80 7.96
N THR A 51 11.00 23.98 7.26
CA THR A 51 11.27 25.23 6.53
C THR A 51 10.29 25.40 5.37
N ASP A 52 10.07 24.36 4.56
CA ASP A 52 9.18 24.40 3.43
C ASP A 52 7.72 24.62 3.87
N TRP A 53 7.28 23.94 4.93
CA TRP A 53 5.97 24.09 5.53
C TRP A 53 5.66 25.54 5.92
N ASN A 54 6.62 26.21 6.56
CA ASN A 54 6.43 27.56 7.07
C ASN A 54 6.64 28.66 6.03
N THR A 55 7.44 28.41 4.98
CA THR A 55 7.89 29.48 4.07
C THR A 55 7.49 29.30 2.60
N LYS A 56 7.23 28.08 2.15
CA LYS A 56 6.94 27.78 0.74
C LYS A 56 5.49 27.40 0.45
N LEU A 57 4.80 26.81 1.42
CA LEU A 57 3.41 26.40 1.27
C LEU A 57 2.45 27.55 1.57
N ASN A 58 1.37 27.64 0.80
CA ASN A 58 0.21 28.48 1.14
C ASN A 58 -0.78 27.73 2.05
N ASP A 59 -1.85 28.39 2.49
CA ASP A 59 -2.83 27.80 3.41
C ASP A 59 -3.62 26.64 2.78
N ASP A 60 -3.95 26.72 1.49
CA ASP A 60 -4.64 25.66 0.77
C ASP A 60 -3.78 24.40 0.67
N GLU A 61 -2.49 24.57 0.41
CA GLU A 61 -1.53 23.45 0.33
C GLU A 61 -1.34 22.79 1.70
N ARG A 62 -1.21 23.59 2.76
CA ARG A 62 -1.17 23.05 4.14
C ARG A 62 -2.46 22.33 4.50
N HIS A 63 -3.62 22.89 4.15
CA HIS A 63 -4.91 22.26 4.34
C HIS A 63 -4.98 20.90 3.64
N PHE A 64 -4.58 20.84 2.37
CA PHE A 64 -4.56 19.62 1.58
C PHE A 64 -3.68 18.55 2.23
N ILE A 65 -2.42 18.87 2.54
CA ILE A 65 -1.47 17.93 3.13
C ILE A 65 -1.96 17.40 4.48
N LYS A 66 -2.48 18.27 5.36
CA LYS A 66 -3.05 17.86 6.66
C LYS A 66 -4.10 16.76 6.50
N HIS A 67 -5.03 16.92 5.57
CA HIS A 67 -6.14 15.99 5.40
C HIS A 67 -5.73 14.70 4.68
N VAL A 68 -4.75 14.75 3.78
CA VAL A 68 -4.13 13.54 3.21
C VAL A 68 -3.43 12.73 4.29
N LEU A 69 -2.65 13.36 5.16
CA LEU A 69 -1.97 12.69 6.27
C LEU A 69 -2.96 12.11 7.28
N ALA A 70 -4.05 12.84 7.58
CA ALA A 70 -5.12 12.36 8.45
C ALA A 70 -5.83 11.13 7.86
N PHE A 71 -6.07 11.14 6.56
CA PHE A 71 -6.61 9.98 5.85
C PHE A 71 -5.66 8.78 5.93
N PHE A 72 -4.38 8.95 5.65
CA PHE A 72 -3.39 7.88 5.73
C PHE A 72 -3.32 7.27 7.14
N ALA A 73 -3.16 8.11 8.17
CA ALA A 73 -3.08 7.63 9.55
C ALA A 73 -4.33 6.85 10.00
N ALA A 74 -5.51 7.25 9.54
CA ALA A 74 -6.75 6.55 9.84
C ALA A 74 -6.88 5.22 9.07
N SER A 75 -6.44 5.19 7.81
CA SER A 75 -6.58 4.02 6.93
C SER A 75 -5.68 2.88 7.34
N ASP A 76 -4.44 3.14 7.75
CA ASP A 76 -3.50 2.10 8.21
C ASP A 76 -4.04 1.35 9.44
N GLY A 77 -4.75 2.03 10.33
CA GLY A 77 -5.41 1.38 11.46
C GLY A 77 -6.45 0.35 11.02
N ILE A 78 -7.26 0.67 10.00
CA ILE A 78 -8.27 -0.22 9.44
C ILE A 78 -7.61 -1.38 8.68
N VAL A 79 -6.57 -1.09 7.90
CA VAL A 79 -5.78 -2.11 7.19
C VAL A 79 -5.18 -3.10 8.17
N ASN A 80 -4.53 -2.63 9.24
CA ASN A 80 -3.94 -3.47 10.28
C ASN A 80 -4.97 -4.35 10.99
N GLU A 81 -6.15 -3.82 11.31
CA GLU A 81 -7.23 -4.58 11.92
C GLU A 81 -7.65 -5.75 11.03
N ASN A 82 -7.87 -5.51 9.73
CA ASN A 82 -8.21 -6.56 8.78
C ASN A 82 -7.10 -7.61 8.62
N LEU A 83 -5.84 -7.20 8.56
CA LEU A 83 -4.71 -8.12 8.48
C LEU A 83 -4.62 -9.01 9.72
N ALA A 84 -4.71 -8.43 10.91
CA ALA A 84 -4.55 -9.12 12.18
C ALA A 84 -5.73 -10.02 12.52
N GLU A 85 -6.95 -9.57 12.33
CA GLU A 85 -8.16 -10.31 12.70
C GLU A 85 -8.54 -11.37 11.66
N ASN A 86 -8.36 -11.08 10.38
CA ASN A 86 -8.80 -11.96 9.29
C ASN A 86 -7.62 -12.68 8.62
N PHE A 87 -6.85 -12.02 7.78
CA PHE A 87 -5.94 -12.70 6.86
C PHE A 87 -4.89 -13.58 7.55
N VAL A 88 -4.21 -13.10 8.60
CA VAL A 88 -3.20 -13.89 9.32
C VAL A 88 -3.81 -15.11 10.01
N ASN A 89 -5.02 -14.97 10.54
CA ASN A 89 -5.70 -16.04 11.24
C ASN A 89 -6.28 -17.10 10.28
N GLU A 90 -6.82 -16.66 9.15
CA GLU A 90 -7.51 -17.53 8.20
C GLU A 90 -6.56 -18.33 7.31
N VAL A 91 -5.48 -17.70 6.78
CA VAL A 91 -4.56 -18.42 5.90
C VAL A 91 -3.80 -19.50 6.67
N GLN A 92 -3.62 -20.66 6.03
CA GLN A 92 -2.95 -21.81 6.65
C GLN A 92 -1.60 -22.14 5.98
N TYR A 93 -1.29 -21.52 4.86
CA TYR A 93 0.04 -21.61 4.25
C TYR A 93 1.06 -20.84 5.09
N THR A 94 2.11 -21.49 5.54
CA THR A 94 3.14 -20.90 6.41
C THR A 94 3.82 -19.70 5.73
N GLU A 95 4.09 -19.80 4.44
CA GLU A 95 4.69 -18.73 3.63
C GLU A 95 3.78 -17.49 3.56
N ALA A 96 2.45 -17.69 3.45
CA ALA A 96 1.48 -16.57 3.45
C ALA A 96 1.40 -15.90 4.83
N LYS A 97 1.46 -16.68 5.92
CA LYS A 97 1.55 -16.10 7.28
C LYS A 97 2.81 -15.25 7.47
N PHE A 98 3.92 -15.66 6.89
CA PHE A 98 5.18 -14.90 6.95
C PHE A 98 5.05 -13.58 6.21
N PHE A 99 4.43 -13.58 5.01
CA PHE A 99 4.17 -12.36 4.27
C PHE A 99 3.27 -11.40 5.04
N TYR A 100 2.11 -11.86 5.50
CA TYR A 100 1.17 -11.02 6.26
C TYR A 100 1.74 -10.53 7.59
N GLY A 101 2.52 -11.34 8.30
CA GLY A 101 3.21 -10.90 9.51
C GLY A 101 4.20 -9.77 9.23
N PHE A 102 4.91 -9.84 8.10
CA PHE A 102 5.79 -8.77 7.66
C PHE A 102 5.01 -7.53 7.20
N GLN A 103 3.90 -7.71 6.47
CA GLN A 103 3.03 -6.62 6.08
C GLN A 103 2.52 -5.84 7.30
N ILE A 104 1.99 -6.51 8.32
CA ILE A 104 1.55 -5.89 9.59
C ILE A 104 2.68 -5.05 10.20
N MET A 105 3.91 -5.55 10.19
CA MET A 105 5.06 -4.80 10.70
C MET A 105 5.30 -3.54 9.87
N MET A 106 5.19 -3.60 8.54
CA MET A 106 5.36 -2.43 7.68
C MET A 106 4.22 -1.42 7.86
N GLU A 107 2.97 -1.87 8.02
CA GLU A 107 1.84 -0.98 8.32
C GLU A 107 2.02 -0.24 9.66
N ASN A 108 2.63 -0.88 10.65
CA ASN A 108 2.99 -0.19 11.90
C ASN A 108 4.03 0.91 11.66
N ILE A 109 5.01 0.69 10.77
CA ILE A 109 6.02 1.70 10.41
C ILE A 109 5.38 2.83 9.59
N HIS A 110 4.43 2.53 8.68
CA HIS A 110 3.64 3.53 7.95
C HIS A 110 2.86 4.40 8.91
N SER A 111 2.11 3.80 9.83
CA SER A 111 1.31 4.49 10.85
C SER A 111 2.17 5.38 11.76
N GLU A 112 3.33 4.88 12.22
CA GLU A 112 4.32 5.68 12.96
C GLU A 112 4.78 6.88 12.14
N THR A 113 5.12 6.66 10.86
CA THR A 113 5.61 7.71 9.96
C THR A 113 4.55 8.79 9.76
N TYR A 114 3.29 8.45 9.49
CA TYR A 114 2.21 9.42 9.35
C TYR A 114 1.96 10.20 10.64
N SER A 115 2.04 9.53 11.79
CA SER A 115 1.91 10.17 13.08
C SER A 115 3.05 11.18 13.34
N LEU A 116 4.29 10.83 12.98
CA LEU A 116 5.44 11.73 13.07
C LEU A 116 5.33 12.92 12.12
N LEU A 117 4.82 12.73 10.90
CA LEU A 117 4.58 13.82 9.96
C LEU A 117 3.53 14.80 10.50
N ILE A 118 2.40 14.30 11.01
CA ILE A 118 1.35 15.12 11.63
C ILE A 118 1.92 15.90 12.85
N ASP A 119 2.60 15.22 13.76
CA ASP A 119 3.18 15.85 14.95
C ASP A 119 4.25 16.90 14.59
N THR A 120 5.00 16.66 13.52
CA THR A 120 6.05 17.56 13.04
C THR A 120 5.46 18.83 12.45
N TYR A 121 4.44 18.73 11.59
CA TYR A 121 3.89 19.88 10.87
C TYR A 121 2.82 20.63 11.64
N ILE A 122 2.01 19.95 12.44
CA ILE A 122 0.85 20.51 13.12
C ILE A 122 1.19 20.77 14.59
N LYS A 123 1.40 22.04 14.92
CA LYS A 123 1.79 22.44 16.29
C LYS A 123 0.60 22.78 17.19
N ASP A 124 -0.55 23.12 16.60
CA ASP A 124 -1.78 23.34 17.36
C ASP A 124 -2.34 22.02 17.90
N PRO A 125 -2.52 21.86 19.22
CA PRO A 125 -2.96 20.59 19.81
C PRO A 125 -4.39 20.21 19.44
N GLU A 126 -5.30 21.18 19.26
CA GLU A 126 -6.72 20.91 18.91
C GLU A 126 -6.82 20.47 17.45
N ASP A 127 -6.09 21.12 16.54
CA ASP A 127 -6.02 20.75 15.13
C ASP A 127 -5.41 19.35 14.97
N ARG A 128 -4.34 19.05 15.70
CA ARG A 128 -3.68 17.75 15.71
C ARG A 128 -4.60 16.64 16.23
N ASP A 129 -5.28 16.85 17.35
CA ASP A 129 -6.23 15.89 17.91
C ASP A 129 -7.37 15.60 16.90
N ARG A 130 -7.90 16.65 16.27
CA ARG A 130 -8.92 16.53 15.25
C ARG A 130 -8.45 15.68 14.04
N LEU A 131 -7.19 15.79 13.64
CA LEU A 131 -6.62 15.01 12.54
C LEU A 131 -6.41 13.54 12.93
N PHE A 132 -5.99 13.25 14.16
CA PHE A 132 -5.87 11.88 14.65
C PHE A 132 -7.22 11.17 14.82
N HIS A 133 -8.33 11.93 14.93
CA HIS A 133 -9.69 11.40 14.94
C HIS A 133 -10.41 11.66 13.61
N ALA A 134 -9.70 11.44 12.49
CA ALA A 134 -10.16 11.84 11.16
C ALA A 134 -11.44 11.14 10.71
N ILE A 135 -11.63 9.87 11.05
CA ILE A 135 -12.83 9.10 10.70
C ILE A 135 -14.09 9.73 11.29
N GLU A 136 -14.00 10.28 12.51
CA GLU A 136 -15.11 10.92 13.20
C GLU A 136 -15.33 12.37 12.74
N ASN A 137 -14.26 13.06 12.34
CA ASN A 137 -14.27 14.48 12.08
C ASN A 137 -14.42 14.87 10.59
N PHE A 138 -14.17 13.94 9.65
CA PHE A 138 -14.19 14.21 8.22
C PHE A 138 -15.04 13.19 7.47
N GLU A 139 -16.21 13.61 6.97
CA GLU A 139 -17.19 12.75 6.31
C GLU A 139 -16.60 11.98 5.10
N ALA A 140 -15.73 12.61 4.33
CA ALA A 140 -15.13 11.97 3.17
C ALA A 140 -14.13 10.86 3.55
N ILE A 141 -13.41 11.02 4.67
CA ILE A 141 -12.54 9.97 5.24
C ILE A 141 -13.40 8.85 5.81
N LYS A 142 -14.46 9.20 6.54
CA LYS A 142 -15.44 8.24 7.05
C LYS A 142 -16.04 7.38 5.96
N LYS A 143 -16.37 7.95 4.81
CA LYS A 143 -16.95 7.22 3.66
C LYS A 143 -16.00 6.12 3.15
N LYS A 144 -14.69 6.40 3.05
CA LYS A 144 -13.68 5.39 2.71
C LYS A 144 -13.58 4.31 3.79
N ALA A 145 -13.53 4.73 5.06
CA ALA A 145 -13.46 3.82 6.21
C ALA A 145 -14.69 2.89 6.28
N ASP A 146 -15.90 3.42 6.15
CA ASP A 146 -17.14 2.65 6.16
C ASP A 146 -17.17 1.61 5.01
N TRP A 147 -16.64 1.97 3.84
CA TRP A 147 -16.51 1.03 2.72
C TRP A 147 -15.54 -0.11 3.05
N ALA A 148 -14.36 0.19 3.59
CA ALA A 148 -13.36 -0.81 3.97
C ALA A 148 -13.88 -1.73 5.09
N LEU A 149 -14.47 -1.17 6.15
CA LEU A 149 -15.04 -1.93 7.26
C LEU A 149 -16.18 -2.86 6.81
N ARG A 150 -17.04 -2.42 5.88
CA ARG A 150 -18.07 -3.29 5.28
C ARG A 150 -17.49 -4.56 4.65
N TRP A 151 -16.30 -4.46 4.03
CA TRP A 151 -15.65 -5.61 3.41
C TRP A 151 -14.92 -6.49 4.43
N ILE A 152 -14.38 -5.92 5.50
CA ILE A 152 -13.78 -6.67 6.61
C ILE A 152 -14.78 -7.67 7.18
N ASP A 153 -16.04 -7.27 7.29
CA ASP A 153 -17.14 -8.09 7.79
C ASP A 153 -17.72 -9.09 6.77
N SER A 154 -17.21 -9.13 5.53
CA SER A 154 -17.71 -10.08 4.52
C SER A 154 -17.31 -11.52 4.84
N ASP A 155 -18.25 -12.46 4.71
CA ASP A 155 -18.01 -13.90 4.88
C ASP A 155 -17.08 -14.50 3.79
N SER A 156 -16.93 -13.83 2.65
CA SER A 156 -16.14 -14.31 1.52
C SER A 156 -14.68 -13.86 1.61
N PHE A 157 -13.77 -14.79 1.91
CA PHE A 157 -12.33 -14.54 1.87
C PHE A 157 -11.89 -13.96 0.51
N ALA A 158 -12.40 -14.50 -0.60
CA ALA A 158 -12.04 -14.03 -1.94
C ALA A 158 -12.48 -12.58 -2.20
N GLU A 159 -13.72 -12.21 -1.79
CA GLU A 159 -14.19 -10.83 -1.92
C GLU A 159 -13.43 -9.87 -1.00
N ARG A 160 -13.11 -10.27 0.24
CA ARG A 160 -12.27 -9.47 1.14
C ARG A 160 -10.89 -9.21 0.53
N LEU A 161 -10.31 -10.21 -0.11
CA LEU A 161 -8.99 -10.09 -0.76
C LEU A 161 -9.01 -9.10 -1.93
N VAL A 162 -10.06 -9.14 -2.77
CA VAL A 162 -10.26 -8.15 -3.86
C VAL A 162 -10.51 -6.75 -3.33
N ALA A 163 -11.35 -6.62 -2.29
CA ALA A 163 -11.62 -5.33 -1.67
C ALA A 163 -10.36 -4.76 -0.99
N PHE A 164 -9.55 -5.60 -0.36
CA PHE A 164 -8.26 -5.22 0.21
C PHE A 164 -7.31 -4.69 -0.87
N ALA A 165 -7.22 -5.37 -2.02
CA ALA A 165 -6.46 -4.88 -3.17
C ALA A 165 -6.97 -3.52 -3.67
N ALA A 166 -8.28 -3.25 -3.59
CA ALA A 166 -8.86 -1.95 -3.94
C ALA A 166 -8.51 -0.85 -2.92
N VAL A 167 -8.47 -1.18 -1.62
CA VAL A 167 -7.98 -0.23 -0.58
C VAL A 167 -6.55 0.17 -0.88
N GLU A 168 -5.64 -0.79 -0.99
CA GLU A 168 -4.21 -0.58 -1.21
C GLU A 168 -3.92 0.08 -2.58
N GLY A 169 -4.60 -0.38 -3.63
CA GLY A 169 -4.34 0.03 -5.01
C GLY A 169 -5.11 1.27 -5.48
N ILE A 170 -6.27 1.60 -4.88
CA ILE A 170 -7.13 2.70 -5.34
C ILE A 170 -7.23 3.81 -4.30
N PHE A 171 -7.63 3.51 -3.05
CA PHE A 171 -7.90 4.55 -2.06
C PHE A 171 -6.69 5.40 -1.69
N PHE A 172 -5.48 4.88 -1.83
CA PHE A 172 -4.25 5.62 -1.60
C PHE A 172 -3.72 6.33 -2.85
N SER A 173 -4.14 5.92 -4.05
CA SER A 173 -3.51 6.29 -5.32
C SER A 173 -3.55 7.78 -5.63
N GLY A 174 -4.70 8.44 -5.44
CA GLY A 174 -4.84 9.88 -5.67
C GLY A 174 -4.02 10.70 -4.70
N SER A 175 -3.98 10.30 -3.44
CA SER A 175 -3.18 10.93 -2.38
C SER A 175 -1.68 10.76 -2.63
N PHE A 176 -1.21 9.56 -2.98
CA PHE A 176 0.19 9.34 -3.36
C PHE A 176 0.60 10.18 -4.58
N CYS A 177 -0.22 10.20 -5.63
CA CYS A 177 0.02 11.02 -6.82
C CYS A 177 0.14 12.50 -6.46
N SER A 178 -0.68 12.99 -5.56
CA SER A 178 -0.67 14.37 -5.07
C SER A 178 0.62 14.72 -4.32
N ILE A 179 1.12 13.81 -3.49
CA ILE A 179 2.42 14.00 -2.80
C ILE A 179 3.58 13.94 -3.80
N PHE A 180 3.54 13.07 -4.81
CA PHE A 180 4.53 13.06 -5.89
C PHE A 180 4.54 14.34 -6.72
N TRP A 181 3.39 15.02 -6.87
CA TRP A 181 3.34 16.35 -7.44
C TRP A 181 4.14 17.37 -6.64
N LEU A 182 4.12 17.33 -5.32
CA LEU A 182 4.97 18.16 -4.46
C LEU A 182 6.46 17.86 -4.69
N LYS A 183 6.82 16.59 -4.89
CA LYS A 183 8.18 16.18 -5.28
C LYS A 183 8.61 16.80 -6.60
N LYS A 184 7.75 16.78 -7.62
CA LYS A 184 8.01 17.45 -8.92
C LYS A 184 8.28 18.94 -8.74
N ARG A 185 7.67 19.58 -7.75
CA ARG A 185 7.88 20.98 -7.38
C ARG A 185 9.14 21.22 -6.52
N GLY A 186 9.82 20.18 -6.06
CA GLY A 186 11.03 20.27 -5.26
C GLY A 186 10.80 20.79 -3.84
N ILE A 187 9.65 20.48 -3.24
CA ILE A 187 9.28 20.89 -1.88
C ILE A 187 8.94 19.68 -1.02
N MET A 188 9.03 19.83 0.31
CA MET A 188 8.69 18.80 1.30
C MET A 188 9.47 17.49 1.08
N PRO A 189 10.81 17.49 1.07
CA PRO A 189 11.62 16.32 0.71
C PRO A 189 11.41 15.13 1.63
N GLY A 190 11.20 15.31 2.92
CA GLY A 190 10.93 14.23 3.86
C GLY A 190 9.57 13.58 3.62
N LEU A 191 8.50 14.38 3.46
CA LEU A 191 7.18 13.91 3.09
C LEU A 191 7.20 13.14 1.77
N THR A 192 7.87 13.67 0.75
CA THR A 192 7.91 13.03 -0.56
C THR A 192 8.77 11.77 -0.58
N PHE A 193 9.82 11.70 0.23
CA PHE A 193 10.62 10.49 0.40
C PHE A 193 9.86 9.39 1.14
N SER A 194 9.15 9.73 2.23
CA SER A 194 8.27 8.75 2.90
C SER A 194 7.21 8.20 1.94
N ASN A 195 6.62 9.08 1.11
CA ASN A 195 5.64 8.68 0.11
C ASN A 195 6.20 7.68 -0.92
N GLU A 196 7.49 7.80 -1.29
CA GLU A 196 8.14 6.81 -2.18
C GLU A 196 8.26 5.44 -1.52
N LEU A 197 8.65 5.40 -0.25
CA LEU A 197 8.82 4.15 0.48
C LEU A 197 7.45 3.47 0.71
N ILE A 198 6.48 4.23 1.21
CA ILE A 198 5.15 3.71 1.54
C ILE A 198 4.41 3.30 0.27
N SER A 199 4.33 4.13 -0.77
CA SER A 199 3.61 3.76 -2.01
C SER A 199 4.22 2.55 -2.73
N ARG A 200 5.51 2.31 -2.58
CA ARG A 200 6.16 1.09 -3.05
C ARG A 200 5.68 -0.14 -2.27
N ASP A 201 5.57 -0.03 -0.96
CA ASP A 201 5.12 -1.12 -0.10
C ASP A 201 3.64 -1.44 -0.36
N GLU A 202 2.78 -0.41 -0.48
CA GLU A 202 1.36 -0.59 -0.82
C GLU A 202 1.16 -1.23 -2.20
N GLY A 203 1.99 -0.85 -3.18
CA GLY A 203 2.00 -1.51 -4.48
C GLY A 203 2.36 -3.01 -4.37
N LEU A 204 3.29 -3.38 -3.48
CA LEU A 204 3.64 -4.77 -3.23
C LEU A 204 2.51 -5.54 -2.53
N HIS A 205 1.83 -4.91 -1.56
CA HIS A 205 0.70 -5.49 -0.84
C HIS A 205 -0.49 -5.75 -1.77
N CYS A 206 -0.81 -4.77 -2.61
CA CYS A 206 -1.84 -4.88 -3.65
C CYS A 206 -1.54 -6.03 -4.64
N ASP A 207 -0.32 -6.07 -5.18
CA ASP A 207 0.12 -7.09 -6.12
C ASP A 207 0.08 -8.50 -5.49
N PHE A 208 0.45 -8.62 -4.21
CA PHE A 208 0.36 -9.89 -3.49
C PHE A 208 -1.08 -10.36 -3.30
N ALA A 209 -2.01 -9.46 -2.97
CA ALA A 209 -3.43 -9.79 -2.88
C ALA A 209 -3.98 -10.31 -4.22
N CYS A 210 -3.62 -9.66 -5.33
CA CYS A 210 -3.97 -10.11 -6.68
C CYS A 210 -3.37 -11.49 -7.00
N HIS A 211 -2.11 -11.71 -6.62
CA HIS A 211 -1.43 -13.01 -6.80
C HIS A 211 -2.13 -14.12 -6.05
N LEU A 212 -2.45 -13.94 -4.77
CA LEU A 212 -3.19 -14.94 -4.00
C LEU A 212 -4.56 -15.24 -4.62
N HIS A 213 -5.31 -14.20 -5.02
CA HIS A 213 -6.60 -14.38 -5.68
C HIS A 213 -6.50 -15.22 -6.95
N ASN A 214 -5.50 -14.95 -7.79
CA ASN A 214 -5.38 -15.55 -9.11
C ASN A 214 -4.79 -16.96 -9.09
N GLU A 215 -3.83 -17.23 -8.20
CA GLU A 215 -3.01 -18.45 -8.22
C GLU A 215 -3.37 -19.42 -7.10
N HIS A 216 -3.91 -18.94 -5.98
CA HIS A 216 -4.12 -19.77 -4.80
C HIS A 216 -5.58 -19.95 -4.38
N LEU A 217 -6.55 -19.29 -5.06
CA LEU A 217 -7.97 -19.49 -4.84
C LEU A 217 -8.61 -20.36 -5.92
N ILE A 218 -9.40 -21.35 -5.49
CA ILE A 218 -10.21 -22.18 -6.36
C ILE A 218 -11.55 -21.49 -6.66
N ASN A 219 -12.15 -20.81 -5.67
CA ASN A 219 -13.39 -20.07 -5.80
C ASN A 219 -13.09 -18.59 -5.98
N GLN A 220 -12.59 -18.24 -7.16
CA GLN A 220 -12.30 -16.85 -7.50
C GLN A 220 -13.58 -16.03 -7.60
N VAL A 221 -13.47 -14.73 -7.30
CA VAL A 221 -14.58 -13.80 -7.46
C VAL A 221 -14.93 -13.65 -8.94
N PRO A 222 -16.22 -13.72 -9.34
CA PRO A 222 -16.63 -13.50 -10.72
C PRO A 222 -16.23 -12.12 -11.23
N GLN A 223 -15.87 -12.01 -12.52
CA GLN A 223 -15.37 -10.76 -13.11
C GLN A 223 -16.33 -9.58 -12.95
N GLU A 224 -17.65 -9.81 -13.09
CA GLU A 224 -18.66 -8.76 -12.88
C GLU A 224 -18.63 -8.25 -11.44
N ARG A 225 -18.38 -9.13 -10.48
CA ARG A 225 -18.31 -8.76 -9.07
C ARG A 225 -17.00 -8.01 -8.74
N ILE A 226 -15.88 -8.46 -9.32
CA ILE A 226 -14.60 -7.71 -9.22
C ILE A 226 -14.77 -6.30 -9.78
N THR A 227 -15.35 -6.19 -10.97
CA THR A 227 -15.59 -4.89 -11.62
C THR A 227 -16.46 -3.99 -10.75
N GLN A 228 -17.50 -4.54 -10.12
CA GLN A 228 -18.35 -3.78 -9.19
C GLN A 228 -17.55 -3.25 -7.99
N ILE A 229 -16.77 -4.09 -7.33
CA ILE A 229 -15.94 -3.71 -6.17
C ILE A 229 -14.99 -2.58 -6.55
N ILE A 230 -14.27 -2.74 -7.67
CA ILE A 230 -13.30 -1.75 -8.16
C ILE A 230 -13.97 -0.43 -8.54
N THR A 231 -15.14 -0.49 -9.20
CA THR A 231 -15.88 0.71 -9.60
C THR A 231 -16.41 1.48 -8.39
N GLU A 232 -16.96 0.78 -7.39
CA GLU A 232 -17.40 1.42 -6.14
C GLU A 232 -16.24 2.15 -5.42
N ALA A 233 -15.09 1.50 -5.31
CA ALA A 233 -13.89 2.11 -4.71
C ALA A 233 -13.42 3.33 -5.52
N LEU A 234 -13.38 3.22 -6.84
CA LEU A 234 -12.98 4.31 -7.71
C LEU A 234 -13.90 5.53 -7.59
N ASP A 235 -15.22 5.33 -7.51
CA ASP A 235 -16.18 6.43 -7.37
C ASP A 235 -16.00 7.18 -6.03
N ILE A 236 -15.72 6.45 -4.95
CA ILE A 236 -15.41 7.04 -3.65
C ILE A 236 -14.09 7.83 -3.71
N GLU A 237 -13.06 7.28 -4.36
CA GLU A 237 -11.78 7.97 -4.51
C GLU A 237 -11.90 9.23 -5.37
N ARG A 238 -12.66 9.18 -6.47
CA ARG A 238 -12.93 10.36 -7.30
C ARG A 238 -13.55 11.48 -6.50
N GLU A 239 -14.62 11.18 -5.74
CA GLU A 239 -15.28 12.16 -4.88
C GLU A 239 -14.30 12.73 -3.84
N PHE A 240 -13.52 11.88 -3.19
CA PHE A 240 -12.54 12.31 -2.20
C PHE A 240 -11.53 13.31 -2.77
N ILE A 241 -10.87 12.97 -3.86
CA ILE A 241 -9.72 13.73 -4.36
C ILE A 241 -10.09 14.90 -5.30
N THR A 242 -11.35 15.00 -5.72
CA THR A 242 -11.81 16.08 -6.62
C THR A 242 -12.83 17.01 -5.99
N GLU A 243 -13.60 16.56 -5.01
CA GLU A 243 -14.69 17.32 -4.40
C GLU A 243 -14.43 17.60 -2.91
N ALA A 244 -14.19 16.57 -2.11
CA ALA A 244 -13.99 16.72 -0.66
C ALA A 244 -12.63 17.33 -0.32
N LEU A 245 -11.57 16.89 -1.00
CA LEU A 245 -10.21 17.41 -0.89
C LEU A 245 -9.62 17.69 -2.27
N PRO A 246 -10.06 18.77 -2.96
CA PRO A 246 -9.73 18.97 -4.36
C PRO A 246 -8.22 19.15 -4.59
N VAL A 247 -7.63 18.37 -5.49
CA VAL A 247 -6.22 18.49 -5.90
C VAL A 247 -5.88 19.86 -6.52
N SER A 248 -6.87 20.64 -6.93
CA SER A 248 -6.70 22.03 -7.36
C SER A 248 -6.14 22.94 -6.26
N LEU A 249 -6.33 22.60 -4.97
CA LEU A 249 -5.73 23.31 -3.83
C LEU A 249 -4.19 23.31 -3.89
N ILE A 250 -3.59 22.28 -4.48
CA ILE A 250 -2.13 22.17 -4.68
C ILE A 250 -1.73 22.45 -6.14
N GLY A 251 -2.62 22.98 -6.95
CA GLY A 251 -2.35 23.36 -8.33
C GLY A 251 -2.38 22.20 -9.34
N MET A 252 -2.92 21.03 -8.99
CA MET A 252 -3.13 19.93 -9.92
C MET A 252 -4.46 20.07 -10.69
N ASN A 253 -4.50 19.45 -11.86
CA ASN A 253 -5.69 19.41 -12.70
C ASN A 253 -6.60 18.24 -12.31
N SER A 254 -7.81 18.52 -11.79
CA SER A 254 -8.77 17.50 -11.36
C SER A 254 -9.19 16.55 -12.47
N LYS A 255 -9.31 17.01 -13.72
CA LYS A 255 -9.65 16.12 -14.86
C LYS A 255 -8.53 15.11 -15.15
N LEU A 256 -7.27 15.56 -15.09
CA LEU A 256 -6.13 14.66 -15.24
C LEU A 256 -6.03 13.68 -14.05
N MET A 257 -6.39 14.11 -12.85
CA MET A 257 -6.46 13.21 -11.70
C MET A 257 -7.53 12.13 -11.90
N ILE A 258 -8.72 12.47 -12.38
CA ILE A 258 -9.75 11.47 -12.72
C ILE A 258 -9.23 10.47 -13.75
N GLN A 259 -8.59 10.95 -14.81
CA GLN A 259 -7.97 10.08 -15.82
C GLN A 259 -6.89 9.16 -15.22
N TYR A 260 -6.08 9.68 -14.29
CA TYR A 260 -5.08 8.88 -13.56
C TYR A 260 -5.73 7.79 -12.71
N LEU A 261 -6.78 8.11 -11.98
CA LEU A 261 -7.53 7.13 -11.17
C LEU A 261 -8.16 6.03 -12.03
N GLU A 262 -8.70 6.39 -13.20
CA GLU A 262 -9.20 5.40 -14.19
C GLU A 262 -8.10 4.49 -14.70
N PHE A 263 -6.92 5.05 -14.99
CA PHE A 263 -5.73 4.27 -15.36
C PHE A 263 -5.33 3.28 -14.25
N VAL A 264 -5.33 3.72 -13.00
CA VAL A 264 -5.04 2.86 -11.83
C VAL A 264 -6.07 1.76 -11.68
N ALA A 265 -7.37 2.07 -11.80
CA ALA A 265 -8.44 1.07 -11.76
C ALA A 265 -8.32 0.03 -12.87
N ASP A 266 -8.05 0.45 -14.10
CA ASP A 266 -7.80 -0.45 -15.22
C ASP A 266 -6.58 -1.36 -14.99
N ARG A 267 -5.52 -0.83 -14.38
CA ARG A 267 -4.35 -1.64 -14.01
C ARG A 267 -4.72 -2.72 -13.00
N LEU A 268 -5.48 -2.37 -11.96
CA LEU A 268 -5.92 -3.34 -10.95
C LEU A 268 -6.87 -4.39 -11.54
N LEU A 269 -7.80 -3.99 -12.44
CA LEU A 269 -8.65 -4.93 -13.17
C LEU A 269 -7.83 -5.95 -13.97
N VAL A 270 -6.80 -5.49 -14.69
CA VAL A 270 -5.91 -6.37 -15.47
C VAL A 270 -5.13 -7.31 -14.56
N GLU A 271 -4.60 -6.83 -13.42
CA GLU A 271 -3.93 -7.68 -12.43
C GLU A 271 -4.87 -8.75 -11.86
N LEU A 272 -6.16 -8.47 -11.73
CA LEU A 272 -7.22 -9.42 -11.35
C LEU A 272 -7.80 -10.22 -12.54
N ARG A 273 -7.12 -10.20 -13.70
CA ARG A 273 -7.51 -10.92 -14.92
C ARG A 273 -8.90 -10.52 -15.47
N CYS A 274 -9.29 -9.28 -15.21
CA CYS A 274 -10.47 -8.67 -15.79
C CYS A 274 -10.12 -7.76 -16.98
N PRO A 275 -11.04 -7.56 -17.94
CA PRO A 275 -10.82 -6.59 -19.00
C PRO A 275 -10.79 -5.17 -18.45
N LYS A 276 -10.02 -4.30 -19.11
CA LYS A 276 -10.03 -2.86 -18.83
C LYS A 276 -11.43 -2.28 -19.06
N MET A 277 -11.82 -1.35 -18.21
CA MET A 277 -13.14 -0.70 -18.30
C MET A 277 -13.04 0.71 -18.91
N TYR A 278 -12.02 1.47 -18.55
CA TYR A 278 -11.88 2.87 -18.91
C TYR A 278 -10.96 3.10 -20.10
N ASN A 279 -9.97 2.26 -20.31
CA ASN A 279 -8.92 2.36 -21.32
C ASN A 279 -8.17 3.70 -21.23
N SER A 280 -8.04 4.25 -20.03
CA SER A 280 -7.33 5.51 -19.78
C SER A 280 -5.82 5.28 -19.76
N GLU A 281 -5.08 6.29 -20.25
CA GLU A 281 -3.62 6.34 -20.18
C GLU A 281 -3.17 7.22 -19.01
N ASN A 282 -1.99 6.93 -18.44
CA ASN A 282 -1.43 7.75 -17.39
C ASN A 282 -1.14 9.18 -17.90
N PRO A 283 -1.80 10.23 -17.36
CA PRO A 283 -1.60 11.60 -17.82
C PRO A 283 -0.41 12.30 -17.15
N PHE A 284 0.23 11.67 -16.14
CA PHE A 284 1.28 12.27 -15.34
C PHE A 284 2.64 11.60 -15.62
N ASP A 285 3.48 12.29 -16.38
CA ASP A 285 4.84 11.86 -16.73
C ASP A 285 5.72 11.54 -15.52
N PHE A 286 5.56 12.29 -14.42
CA PHE A 286 6.31 12.06 -13.19
C PHE A 286 5.94 10.73 -12.50
N MET A 287 4.73 10.21 -12.70
CA MET A 287 4.32 8.91 -12.16
C MET A 287 4.97 7.75 -12.92
N ASP A 288 5.22 7.89 -14.21
CA ASP A 288 5.96 6.89 -15.01
C ASP A 288 7.42 6.77 -14.55
N MET A 289 8.08 7.91 -14.30
CA MET A 289 9.45 7.94 -13.81
C MET A 289 9.60 7.29 -12.44
N ILE A 290 8.63 7.47 -11.54
CA ILE A 290 8.62 6.86 -10.21
C ILE A 290 8.45 5.34 -10.31
N SER A 291 7.56 4.87 -11.16
CA SER A 291 7.36 3.44 -11.42
C SER A 291 8.63 2.77 -11.97
N LEU A 292 9.36 3.43 -12.85
CA LEU A 292 10.64 2.95 -13.38
C LEU A 292 11.75 2.97 -12.33
N GLN A 293 11.85 4.02 -11.51
CA GLN A 293 12.81 4.12 -10.42
C GLN A 293 12.54 3.09 -9.34
N GLY A 294 11.27 2.83 -8.98
CA GLY A 294 10.88 1.77 -8.05
C GLY A 294 11.28 0.39 -8.53
N LYS A 295 11.21 0.11 -9.84
CA LYS A 295 11.63 -1.18 -10.43
C LYS A 295 13.15 -1.32 -10.56
N THR A 296 13.88 -0.26 -10.91
CA THR A 296 15.33 -0.28 -11.18
C THR A 296 16.18 0.00 -9.94
N ASN A 297 15.85 1.03 -9.16
CA ASN A 297 16.67 1.44 -8.01
C ASN A 297 16.52 0.52 -6.80
N PHE A 298 15.41 -0.18 -6.68
CA PHE A 298 15.21 -1.15 -5.61
C PHE A 298 16.23 -2.29 -5.67
N PHE A 299 16.50 -2.80 -6.87
CA PHE A 299 17.49 -3.87 -7.04
C PHE A 299 18.94 -3.37 -7.06
N GLU A 300 19.20 -2.15 -7.56
CA GLU A 300 20.55 -1.62 -7.70
C GLU A 300 21.09 -0.92 -6.45
N LYS A 301 20.30 -0.06 -5.79
CA LYS A 301 20.76 0.73 -4.63
C LYS A 301 20.80 -0.08 -3.33
N ARG A 302 19.77 -0.86 -3.00
CA ARG A 302 19.80 -1.63 -1.74
C ARG A 302 20.63 -2.92 -1.82
N VAL A 303 20.75 -3.53 -2.97
CA VAL A 303 21.66 -4.67 -3.18
C VAL A 303 23.12 -4.22 -3.05
N ALA A 304 23.45 -2.98 -3.42
CA ALA A 304 24.81 -2.43 -3.25
C ALA A 304 25.10 -1.98 -1.81
N GLU A 305 24.08 -1.49 -1.05
CA GLU A 305 24.30 -0.95 0.29
C GLU A 305 23.99 -1.94 1.43
N TYR A 306 23.09 -2.92 1.21
CA TYR A 306 22.67 -3.92 2.21
C TYR A 306 22.51 -5.31 1.61
N GLN A 307 23.57 -5.82 0.97
CA GLN A 307 23.57 -7.21 0.55
C GLN A 307 23.63 -8.11 1.78
N LYS A 308 22.47 -8.53 2.29
CA LYS A 308 22.43 -9.60 3.30
C LYS A 308 22.95 -10.87 2.65
N ALA A 309 23.92 -11.52 3.29
CA ALA A 309 24.50 -12.76 2.80
C ALA A 309 23.38 -13.77 2.46
N GLY A 310 23.37 -14.25 1.24
CA GLY A 310 22.49 -15.33 0.78
C GLY A 310 21.15 -14.93 0.17
N VAL A 311 20.72 -13.65 0.20
CA VAL A 311 19.40 -13.24 -0.37
C VAL A 311 19.35 -13.40 -1.90
N MET A 312 20.51 -13.29 -2.58
CA MET A 312 20.62 -13.41 -4.02
C MET A 312 21.39 -14.67 -4.48
N SER A 313 21.83 -15.53 -3.56
CA SER A 313 22.55 -16.74 -3.93
C SER A 313 21.60 -17.81 -4.46
N GLN A 314 21.85 -18.28 -5.68
CA GLN A 314 21.07 -19.33 -6.32
C GLN A 314 21.58 -20.74 -6.00
N SER A 315 22.67 -20.88 -5.24
CA SER A 315 23.27 -22.15 -4.88
C SER A 315 23.58 -22.27 -3.39
N ALA A 316 23.49 -23.49 -2.85
CA ALA A 316 23.87 -23.78 -1.47
C ALA A 316 25.38 -23.59 -1.19
N GLU A 317 26.22 -23.49 -2.24
CA GLU A 317 27.65 -23.25 -2.12
C GLU A 317 27.99 -21.79 -1.82
N ASP A 318 27.16 -20.84 -2.29
CA ASP A 318 27.36 -19.41 -2.04
C ASP A 318 27.08 -19.01 -0.58
N ASN A 319 26.45 -19.89 0.19
CA ASN A 319 26.05 -19.64 1.59
C ASN A 319 27.01 -20.30 2.61
N LYS A 320 28.13 -20.86 2.18
CA LYS A 320 29.11 -21.46 3.14
C LYS A 320 29.86 -20.35 3.86
N ILE A 321 29.67 -20.29 5.17
CA ILE A 321 30.53 -19.49 6.06
C ILE A 321 31.86 -20.21 6.17
N SER A 322 32.93 -19.62 5.65
CA SER A 322 34.30 -20.09 5.91
C SER A 322 34.78 -19.51 7.24
N PHE A 323 35.20 -20.39 8.16
CA PHE A 323 35.79 -20.01 9.44
C PHE A 323 37.31 -19.88 9.36
N ASP A 324 37.90 -20.03 8.17
CA ASP A 324 39.35 -20.08 7.94
C ASP A 324 39.88 -18.73 7.36
N ALA A 325 39.17 -17.64 7.52
CA ALA A 325 39.67 -16.33 7.16
C ALA A 325 40.58 -15.83 8.29
N ASP A 326 41.89 -15.86 8.06
CA ASP A 326 42.87 -15.18 8.90
C ASP A 326 42.60 -13.68 8.88
N PHE A 327 42.50 -13.06 10.08
CA PHE A 327 42.38 -11.62 10.29
C PHE A 327 43.71 -10.91 10.09
#